data_e4420b028192c782f7825a56863d36bd
#
_entry.id   e4420b028192c782f7825a56863d36bd
#
_cell.length_a   1.000
_cell.length_b   1.000
_cell.length_c   1.000
_cell.angle_alpha   90.00
_cell.angle_beta   90.00
_cell.angle_gamma   90.00
#
_symmetry.space_group_name_H-M   'P 1'
#
loop_
_entity.id
_entity.type
_entity.pdbx_description
1 polymer ?
#
loop_
_entity_poly.entity_id
_entity_poly.type
_entity_poly.pdbx_seq_one_letter_code
_entity_poly.pdbx_strand_id
1 'polypeptide(L)'
;EIIPQVNAIMSRDKIFEEMGVQRSRTYVRESQLKEDEKSAIFPTRSTPQVAEYSISKTYGALLTLIENAFEKTDPLFILTMYYPYKYYIGPEDKKDLFEEGRQKQVVGLIRTLFLKRFESSVRAFELSCDRLIRKMMTFIDVNSKSDSEKKRLEVWKRRNAEVLDYA
;
A
#
# COMPACT_ATOMS: atom_id res chain seq x y z
N GLU A 1 -21.08 -13.44 -15.81
CA GLU A 1 -22.02 -14.56 -15.48
C GLU A 1 -22.05 -14.90 -13.99
N ILE A 2 -21.05 -14.56 -13.18
CA ILE A 2 -21.01 -14.89 -11.74
C ILE A 2 -21.88 -13.93 -10.90
N ILE A 3 -21.95 -12.64 -11.26
CA ILE A 3 -22.67 -11.61 -10.50
C ILE A 3 -24.17 -11.86 -10.38
N PRO A 4 -24.90 -12.28 -11.45
CA PRO A 4 -26.33 -12.60 -11.35
C PRO A 4 -26.62 -13.80 -10.45
N GLN A 5 -25.75 -14.81 -10.43
CA GLN A 5 -25.89 -15.98 -9.59
C GLN A 5 -25.67 -15.66 -8.11
N VAL A 6 -24.66 -14.84 -7.79
CA VAL A 6 -24.41 -14.37 -6.44
C VAL A 6 -25.59 -13.54 -5.92
N ASN A 7 -26.12 -12.62 -6.71
CA ASN A 7 -27.29 -11.83 -6.34
C ASN A 7 -28.53 -12.69 -6.11
N ALA A 8 -28.74 -13.75 -6.93
CA ALA A 8 -29.84 -14.68 -6.76
C ALA A 8 -29.73 -15.55 -5.50
N ILE A 9 -28.52 -15.88 -5.06
CA ILE A 9 -28.25 -16.60 -3.81
C ILE A 9 -28.46 -15.65 -2.62
N MET A 10 -27.91 -14.46 -2.67
CA MET A 10 -27.97 -13.48 -1.58
C MET A 10 -29.41 -12.97 -1.33
N SER A 11 -30.22 -12.83 -2.38
CA SER A 11 -31.64 -12.42 -2.25
C SER A 11 -32.55 -13.52 -1.69
N ARG A 12 -32.07 -14.75 -1.54
CA ARG A 12 -32.82 -15.85 -0.89
C ARG A 12 -32.44 -16.05 0.58
N ASP A 13 -31.39 -15.40 1.04
CA ASP A 13 -30.94 -15.49 2.44
C ASP A 13 -31.63 -14.41 3.29
N LYS A 14 -32.59 -14.84 4.12
CA LYS A 14 -33.36 -13.95 5.01
C LYS A 14 -32.47 -13.17 5.98
N ILE A 15 -31.38 -13.76 6.43
CA ILE A 15 -30.43 -13.08 7.34
C ILE A 15 -29.76 -11.95 6.62
N PHE A 16 -29.35 -12.18 5.37
CA PHE A 16 -28.72 -11.14 4.55
C PHE A 16 -29.69 -10.02 4.17
N GLU A 17 -30.96 -10.37 3.90
CA GLU A 17 -32.02 -9.42 3.58
C GLU A 17 -32.35 -8.50 4.78
N GLU A 18 -32.34 -9.04 6.01
CA GLU A 18 -32.59 -8.30 7.25
C GLU A 18 -31.36 -7.47 7.72
N MET A 19 -30.13 -7.98 7.51
CA MET A 19 -28.89 -7.34 7.97
C MET A 19 -28.22 -6.49 6.90
N GLY A 20 -28.49 -6.73 5.62
CA GLY A 20 -27.83 -6.09 4.48
C GLY A 20 -28.58 -4.88 3.97
N VAL A 21 -28.05 -3.66 4.19
CA VAL A 21 -28.58 -2.44 3.57
C VAL A 21 -27.96 -2.22 2.21
N GLN A 22 -28.66 -2.63 1.14
CA GLN A 22 -28.21 -2.41 -0.23
C GLN A 22 -28.75 -1.07 -0.76
N ARG A 23 -27.89 -0.08 -0.93
CA ARG A 23 -28.22 1.21 -1.52
C ARG A 23 -27.83 1.29 -3.00
N SER A 24 -28.47 0.49 -3.85
CA SER A 24 -28.26 0.63 -5.30
C SER A 24 -29.05 1.82 -5.86
N ARG A 25 -28.60 2.37 -6.99
CA ARG A 25 -29.33 3.46 -7.69
C ARG A 25 -30.74 3.03 -8.11
N THR A 26 -30.93 1.76 -8.43
CA THR A 26 -32.22 1.16 -8.76
C THR A 26 -33.13 1.18 -7.53
N TYR A 27 -32.64 0.72 -6.39
CA TYR A 27 -33.39 0.73 -5.14
C TYR A 27 -33.83 2.15 -4.76
N VAL A 28 -32.92 3.14 -4.86
CA VAL A 28 -33.25 4.53 -4.53
C VAL A 28 -34.31 5.08 -5.45
N ARG A 29 -34.26 4.78 -6.76
CA ARG A 29 -35.29 5.19 -7.72
C ARG A 29 -36.66 4.59 -7.39
N GLU A 30 -36.70 3.30 -7.09
CA GLU A 30 -37.93 2.59 -6.76
C GLU A 30 -38.53 3.08 -5.44
N SER A 31 -37.70 3.34 -4.44
CA SER A 31 -38.13 3.88 -3.15
C SER A 31 -38.72 5.27 -3.28
N GLN A 32 -38.05 6.16 -4.02
CA GLN A 32 -38.56 7.53 -4.23
C GLN A 32 -39.82 7.59 -5.07
N LEU A 33 -39.96 6.73 -6.08
CA LEU A 33 -41.19 6.61 -6.84
C LEU A 33 -42.39 6.18 -5.99
N LYS A 34 -42.15 5.38 -4.94
CA LYS A 34 -43.20 4.97 -3.99
C LYS A 34 -43.59 6.06 -3.01
N GLU A 35 -42.65 6.92 -2.62
CA GLU A 35 -42.85 7.94 -1.61
C GLU A 35 -43.36 9.28 -2.19
N ASP A 36 -42.73 9.76 -3.28
CA ASP A 36 -42.91 11.13 -3.78
C ASP A 36 -43.43 11.24 -5.22
N GLU A 37 -43.75 10.15 -5.89
CA GLU A 37 -44.03 10.08 -7.33
C GLU A 37 -42.94 10.70 -8.24
N LYS A 38 -41.78 11.08 -7.67
CA LYS A 38 -40.65 11.65 -8.38
C LYS A 38 -39.46 10.73 -8.30
N SER A 39 -38.92 10.38 -9.47
CA SER A 39 -37.68 9.56 -9.53
C SER A 39 -36.44 10.41 -9.36
N ALA A 40 -35.48 9.95 -8.55
CA ALA A 40 -34.17 10.56 -8.46
C ALA A 40 -33.46 10.57 -9.82
N ILE A 41 -32.93 11.71 -10.20
CA ILE A 41 -32.13 11.89 -11.40
C ILE A 41 -30.71 11.55 -11.07
N PHE A 42 -30.24 10.42 -11.59
CA PHE A 42 -28.83 10.04 -11.52
C PHE A 42 -28.10 10.36 -12.84
N PRO A 43 -26.85 10.84 -12.78
CA PRO A 43 -26.08 11.05 -14.01
C PRO A 43 -25.88 9.73 -14.74
N THR A 44 -25.96 9.79 -16.06
CA THR A 44 -25.66 8.65 -16.94
C THR A 44 -24.18 8.34 -16.89
N ARG A 45 -23.82 7.06 -16.80
CA ARG A 45 -22.43 6.64 -16.92
C ARG A 45 -22.04 6.65 -18.40
N SER A 46 -21.07 7.47 -18.76
CA SER A 46 -20.39 7.33 -20.05
C SER A 46 -19.51 6.09 -20.07
N THR A 47 -19.20 5.59 -21.27
CA THR A 47 -18.21 4.51 -21.41
C THR A 47 -16.87 4.99 -20.88
N PRO A 48 -16.19 4.19 -20.00
CA PRO A 48 -14.87 4.53 -19.51
C PRO A 48 -13.90 4.72 -20.68
N GLN A 49 -13.17 5.82 -20.66
CA GLN A 49 -12.09 6.06 -21.62
C GLN A 49 -10.75 5.86 -20.92
N VAL A 50 -9.85 5.14 -21.58
CA VAL A 50 -8.50 4.93 -21.09
C VAL A 50 -7.69 6.19 -21.39
N ALA A 51 -7.15 6.84 -20.37
CA ALA A 51 -6.16 7.89 -20.53
C ALA A 51 -4.79 7.23 -20.71
N GLU A 52 -4.38 7.04 -21.95
CA GLU A 52 -3.09 6.46 -22.28
C GLU A 52 -1.94 7.43 -21.94
N TYR A 53 -1.02 6.98 -21.10
CA TYR A 53 0.24 7.69 -20.86
C TYR A 53 1.40 6.70 -20.75
N SER A 54 2.59 7.13 -21.11
CA SER A 54 3.80 6.31 -20.99
C SER A 54 4.53 6.62 -19.71
N ILE A 55 4.54 5.68 -18.77
CA ILE A 55 5.31 5.78 -17.51
C ILE A 55 6.79 6.01 -17.81
N SER A 56 7.36 5.28 -18.76
CA SER A 56 8.77 5.41 -19.15
C SER A 56 9.11 6.80 -19.70
N LYS A 57 8.22 7.42 -20.49
CA LYS A 57 8.45 8.77 -21.00
C LYS A 57 8.31 9.84 -19.93
N THR A 58 7.37 9.66 -19.01
CA THR A 58 7.05 10.65 -17.98
C THR A 58 7.99 10.55 -16.77
N TYR A 59 8.33 9.34 -16.36
CA TYR A 59 9.06 9.05 -15.11
C TYR A 59 10.29 8.16 -15.32
N GLY A 60 10.87 8.11 -16.52
CA GLY A 60 11.93 7.15 -16.87
C GLY A 60 13.09 7.09 -15.87
N ALA A 61 13.65 8.23 -15.50
CA ALA A 61 14.74 8.29 -14.52
C ALA A 61 14.31 7.79 -13.12
N LEU A 62 13.12 8.19 -12.66
CA LEU A 62 12.55 7.75 -11.39
C LEU A 62 12.23 6.26 -11.42
N LEU A 63 11.69 5.75 -12.54
CA LEU A 63 11.40 4.33 -12.71
C LEU A 63 12.67 3.49 -12.58
N THR A 64 13.78 3.89 -13.23
CA THR A 64 15.07 3.20 -13.10
C THR A 64 15.58 3.20 -11.66
N LEU A 65 15.44 4.30 -10.92
CA LEU A 65 15.80 4.34 -9.50
C LEU A 65 14.96 3.38 -8.66
N ILE A 66 13.65 3.30 -8.94
CA ILE A 66 12.73 2.38 -8.25
C ILE A 66 13.08 0.93 -8.59
N GLU A 67 13.34 0.62 -9.85
CA GLU A 67 13.74 -0.73 -10.30
C GLU A 67 15.01 -1.19 -9.58
N ASN A 68 16.04 -0.35 -9.53
CA ASN A 68 17.28 -0.63 -8.80
C ASN A 68 17.04 -0.80 -7.29
N ALA A 69 16.21 0.05 -6.69
CA ALA A 69 15.90 -0.05 -5.26
C ALA A 69 15.14 -1.33 -4.90
N PHE A 70 14.34 -1.86 -5.84
CA PHE A 70 13.51 -3.06 -5.65
C PHE A 70 14.08 -4.31 -6.32
N GLU A 71 15.32 -4.29 -6.80
CA GLU A 71 15.98 -5.43 -7.41
C GLU A 71 15.89 -6.68 -6.51
N LYS A 72 15.79 -7.87 -7.13
CA LYS A 72 15.62 -9.12 -6.39
C LYS A 72 16.91 -9.61 -5.72
N THR A 73 18.04 -9.38 -6.38
CA THR A 73 19.33 -9.99 -6.00
C THR A 73 20.05 -9.18 -4.92
N ASP A 74 20.11 -7.87 -5.05
CA ASP A 74 20.72 -6.96 -4.07
C ASP A 74 19.91 -5.66 -3.91
N PRO A 75 18.74 -5.75 -3.31
CA PRO A 75 17.85 -4.61 -3.19
C PRO A 75 18.43 -3.56 -2.26
N LEU A 76 18.42 -2.29 -2.68
CA LEU A 76 18.67 -1.17 -1.78
C LEU A 76 17.56 -1.06 -0.71
N PHE A 77 16.35 -1.46 -1.07
CA PHE A 77 15.17 -1.44 -0.21
C PHE A 77 15.03 -2.72 0.60
N ILE A 78 15.91 -2.88 1.60
CA ILE A 78 16.00 -4.12 2.39
C ILE A 78 14.93 -4.20 3.47
N LEU A 79 14.49 -3.06 3.99
CA LEU A 79 13.50 -2.98 5.09
C LEU A 79 13.89 -3.80 6.33
N THR A 80 15.07 -3.55 6.86
CA THR A 80 15.65 -4.27 8.00
C THR A 80 14.70 -4.43 9.18
N MET A 81 13.88 -3.42 9.46
CA MET A 81 12.90 -3.46 10.55
C MET A 81 11.80 -4.54 10.34
N TYR A 82 11.56 -4.97 9.10
CA TYR A 82 10.60 -6.03 8.77
C TYR A 82 11.26 -7.36 8.43
N TYR A 83 12.60 -7.38 8.28
CA TYR A 83 13.37 -8.59 8.03
C TYR A 83 14.63 -8.63 8.89
N PRO A 84 14.51 -8.66 10.24
CA PRO A 84 15.65 -8.76 11.15
C PRO A 84 16.46 -10.05 10.98
N TYR A 85 15.85 -11.15 10.54
CA TYR A 85 16.56 -12.41 10.29
C TYR A 85 17.66 -12.31 9.23
N LYS A 86 17.65 -11.32 8.34
CA LYS A 86 18.78 -11.06 7.42
C LYS A 86 20.07 -10.75 8.16
N TYR A 87 19.98 -10.22 9.37
CA TYR A 87 21.10 -9.80 10.21
C TYR A 87 21.27 -10.69 11.45
N TYR A 88 20.65 -11.87 11.42
CA TYR A 88 20.80 -12.84 12.51
C TYR A 88 22.23 -13.38 12.53
N ILE A 89 22.92 -13.26 13.67
CA ILE A 89 24.31 -13.68 13.92
C ILE A 89 24.41 -14.87 14.89
N GLY A 90 23.27 -15.46 15.25
CA GLY A 90 23.25 -16.65 16.11
C GLY A 90 23.54 -17.96 15.35
N PRO A 91 23.59 -19.10 16.06
CA PRO A 91 23.78 -20.41 15.43
C PRO A 91 22.68 -20.72 14.41
N GLU A 92 23.05 -21.30 13.27
CA GLU A 92 22.11 -21.59 12.18
C GLU A 92 21.03 -22.62 12.57
N ASP A 93 21.36 -23.57 13.44
CA ASP A 93 20.45 -24.58 13.97
C ASP A 93 19.32 -24.00 14.83
N LYS A 94 19.49 -22.79 15.33
CA LYS A 94 18.47 -22.01 16.08
C LYS A 94 17.68 -21.04 15.22
N LYS A 95 17.98 -20.96 13.93
CA LYS A 95 17.27 -20.09 13.01
C LYS A 95 15.92 -20.70 12.63
N ASP A 96 14.86 -19.99 12.92
CA ASP A 96 13.51 -20.38 12.48
C ASP A 96 13.31 -20.03 11.00
N LEU A 97 13.41 -21.04 10.14
CA LEU A 97 13.24 -20.90 8.68
C LEU A 97 11.82 -20.47 8.29
N PHE A 98 10.82 -20.86 9.08
CA PHE A 98 9.45 -20.46 8.84
C PHE A 98 9.27 -18.96 9.10
N GLU A 99 9.78 -18.47 10.21
CA GLU A 99 9.75 -17.05 10.54
C GLU A 99 10.56 -16.22 9.55
N GLU A 100 11.73 -16.70 9.13
CA GLU A 100 12.50 -16.04 8.06
C GLU A 100 11.69 -15.96 6.76
N GLY A 101 11.04 -17.03 6.36
CA GLY A 101 10.17 -17.07 5.18
C GLY A 101 9.02 -16.07 5.26
N ARG A 102 8.39 -15.97 6.44
CA ARG A 102 7.32 -15.00 6.70
C ARG A 102 7.82 -13.56 6.59
N GLN A 103 8.97 -13.24 7.14
CA GLN A 103 9.57 -11.91 7.06
C GLN A 103 9.91 -11.53 5.60
N LYS A 104 10.46 -12.45 4.81
CA LYS A 104 10.69 -12.25 3.37
C LYS A 104 9.39 -11.94 2.62
N GLN A 105 8.31 -12.66 2.93
CA GLN A 105 7.00 -12.43 2.32
C GLN A 105 6.45 -11.04 2.67
N VAL A 106 6.58 -10.60 3.92
CA VAL A 106 6.16 -9.26 4.36
C VAL A 106 6.91 -8.17 3.57
N VAL A 107 8.23 -8.30 3.44
CA VAL A 107 9.03 -7.35 2.65
C VAL A 107 8.58 -7.35 1.18
N GLY A 108 8.34 -8.52 0.60
CA GLY A 108 7.81 -8.65 -0.77
C GLY A 108 6.46 -7.97 -0.95
N LEU A 109 5.55 -8.13 0.01
CA LEU A 109 4.25 -7.47 0.00
C LEU A 109 4.38 -5.95 0.07
N ILE A 110 5.24 -5.43 0.96
CA ILE A 110 5.48 -3.99 1.10
C ILE A 110 6.02 -3.42 -0.22
N ARG A 111 6.99 -4.07 -0.86
CA ARG A 111 7.49 -3.68 -2.18
C ARG A 111 6.38 -3.60 -3.21
N THR A 112 5.55 -4.63 -3.30
CA THR A 112 4.41 -4.65 -4.23
C THR A 112 3.43 -3.50 -3.97
N LEU A 113 3.15 -3.20 -2.70
CA LEU A 113 2.27 -2.08 -2.33
C LEU A 113 2.87 -0.73 -2.72
N PHE A 114 4.18 -0.55 -2.58
CA PHE A 114 4.88 0.67 -3.01
C PHE A 114 4.81 0.83 -4.53
N LEU A 115 5.08 -0.23 -5.30
CA LEU A 115 4.97 -0.21 -6.76
C LEU A 115 3.55 0.12 -7.23
N LYS A 116 2.53 -0.48 -6.62
CA LYS A 116 1.14 -0.17 -6.91
C LYS A 116 0.76 1.28 -6.58
N ARG A 117 1.34 1.84 -5.52
CA ARG A 117 1.15 3.26 -5.20
C ARG A 117 1.79 4.18 -6.23
N PHE A 118 3.00 3.84 -6.69
CA PHE A 118 3.67 4.57 -7.75
C PHE A 118 2.87 4.53 -9.06
N GLU A 119 2.37 3.36 -9.43
CA GLU A 119 1.52 3.16 -10.60
C GLU A 119 0.23 3.98 -10.53
N SER A 120 -0.37 4.06 -9.35
CA SER A 120 -1.62 4.80 -9.14
C SER A 120 -1.39 6.31 -9.03
N SER A 121 -0.36 6.76 -8.30
CA SER A 121 -0.07 8.17 -8.07
C SER A 121 1.34 8.35 -7.51
N VAL A 122 2.17 9.12 -8.22
CA VAL A 122 3.52 9.47 -7.76
C VAL A 122 3.48 10.20 -6.41
N ARG A 123 2.50 11.08 -6.20
CA ARG A 123 2.33 11.77 -4.92
C ARG A 123 1.99 10.81 -3.78
N ALA A 124 1.14 9.81 -4.02
CA ALA A 124 0.84 8.79 -3.02
C ALA A 124 2.06 7.91 -2.70
N PHE A 125 2.90 7.65 -3.70
CA PHE A 125 4.18 6.96 -3.52
C PHE A 125 5.14 7.79 -2.67
N GLU A 126 5.35 9.05 -2.99
CA GLU A 126 6.18 10.00 -2.25
C GLU A 126 5.79 10.05 -0.76
N LEU A 127 4.52 10.30 -0.45
CA LEU A 127 4.01 10.30 0.93
C LEU A 127 4.23 8.95 1.65
N SER A 128 4.28 7.86 0.91
CA SER A 128 4.56 6.55 1.49
C SER A 128 6.03 6.35 1.80
N CYS A 129 6.92 6.88 0.97
CA CYS A 129 8.36 6.92 1.21
C CYS A 129 8.66 7.75 2.46
N ASP A 130 8.06 8.94 2.59
CA ASP A 130 8.23 9.80 3.76
C ASP A 130 7.82 9.11 5.06
N ARG A 131 6.63 8.50 5.05
CA ARG A 131 6.15 7.76 6.22
C ARG A 131 7.06 6.57 6.58
N LEU A 132 7.60 5.90 5.57
CA LEU A 132 8.53 4.80 5.79
C LEU A 132 9.83 5.28 6.37
N ILE A 133 10.43 6.36 5.83
CA ILE A 133 11.67 6.96 6.34
C ILE A 133 11.48 7.35 7.80
N ARG A 134 10.40 8.03 8.17
CA ARG A 134 10.10 8.40 9.55
C ARG A 134 10.00 7.19 10.48
N LYS A 135 9.34 6.11 10.05
CA LYS A 135 9.28 4.87 10.82
C LYS A 135 10.65 4.23 11.01
N MET A 136 11.47 4.21 9.97
CA MET A 136 12.83 3.68 10.04
C MET A 136 13.70 4.51 10.99
N MET A 137 13.59 5.84 10.92
CA MET A 137 14.29 6.77 11.82
C MET A 137 13.91 6.53 13.28
N THR A 138 12.59 6.45 13.56
CA THR A 138 12.09 6.14 14.90
C THR A 138 12.59 4.77 15.39
N PHE A 139 12.58 3.77 14.51
CA PHE A 139 13.09 2.44 14.84
C PHE A 139 14.57 2.48 15.20
N ILE A 140 15.41 3.19 14.43
CA ILE A 140 16.84 3.33 14.70
C ILE A 140 17.05 4.08 16.03
N ASP A 141 16.32 5.17 16.25
CA ASP A 141 16.42 5.99 17.45
C ASP A 141 16.12 5.17 18.73
N VAL A 142 15.02 4.43 18.72
CA VAL A 142 14.59 3.58 19.85
C VAL A 142 15.58 2.44 20.11
N ASN A 143 16.19 1.89 19.06
CA ASN A 143 17.09 0.74 19.17
C ASN A 143 18.57 1.10 19.30
N SER A 144 18.95 2.37 19.14
CA SER A 144 20.32 2.85 19.30
C SER A 144 20.70 2.89 20.79
N LYS A 145 21.56 1.96 21.21
CA LYS A 145 21.99 1.80 22.60
C LYS A 145 23.28 2.57 22.91
N SER A 146 24.15 2.73 21.92
CA SER A 146 25.45 3.37 22.08
C SER A 146 25.44 4.83 21.64
N ASP A 147 26.29 5.66 22.29
CA ASP A 147 26.45 7.05 21.90
C ASP A 147 27.00 7.20 20.47
N SER A 148 27.77 6.25 19.99
CA SER A 148 28.28 6.23 18.63
C SER A 148 27.15 6.05 17.59
N GLU A 149 26.16 5.18 17.87
CA GLU A 149 24.98 4.98 17.01
C GLU A 149 24.11 6.23 16.98
N LYS A 150 23.85 6.83 18.13
CA LYS A 150 23.10 8.09 18.23
C LYS A 150 23.79 9.23 17.47
N LYS A 151 25.12 9.36 17.58
CA LYS A 151 25.88 10.36 16.80
C LYS A 151 25.77 10.11 15.29
N ARG A 152 25.83 8.86 14.84
CA ARG A 152 25.64 8.52 13.41
C ARG A 152 24.26 8.94 12.92
N LEU A 153 23.22 8.66 13.72
CA LEU A 153 21.85 9.05 13.41
C LEU A 153 21.71 10.56 13.29
N GLU A 154 22.26 11.32 14.24
CA GLU A 154 22.22 12.79 14.20
C GLU A 154 22.99 13.37 13.01
N VAL A 155 24.15 12.81 12.66
CA VAL A 155 24.89 13.22 11.46
C VAL A 155 24.05 12.94 10.20
N TRP A 156 23.37 11.78 10.14
CA TRP A 156 22.52 11.45 9.01
C TRP A 156 21.31 12.39 8.92
N LYS A 157 20.63 12.68 10.04
CA LYS A 157 19.52 13.65 10.11
C LYS A 157 19.93 15.03 9.57
N ARG A 158 21.08 15.53 10.01
CA ARG A 158 21.59 16.84 9.53
C ARG A 158 21.89 16.86 8.03
N ARG A 159 22.48 15.78 7.50
CA ARG A 159 22.79 15.68 6.07
C ARG A 159 21.56 15.58 5.18
N ASN A 160 20.45 15.10 5.73
CA ASN A 160 19.20 14.86 5.01
C ASN A 160 18.05 15.72 5.57
N ALA A 161 18.35 16.86 6.17
CA ALA A 161 17.36 17.76 6.77
C ALA A 161 16.27 18.15 5.76
N GLU A 162 16.65 18.48 4.53
CA GLU A 162 15.71 18.86 3.47
C GLU A 162 14.67 17.75 3.20
N VAL A 163 15.09 16.49 3.23
CA VAL A 163 14.17 15.34 3.04
C VAL A 163 13.23 15.17 4.24
N LEU A 164 13.69 15.48 5.45
CA LEU A 164 12.91 15.34 6.67
C LEU A 164 11.95 16.50 6.90
N ASP A 165 12.32 17.70 6.47
CA ASP A 165 11.49 18.93 6.61
C ASP A 165 10.38 18.99 5.57
N TYR A 166 10.57 18.31 4.42
CA TYR A 166 9.56 18.24 3.35
C TYR A 166 8.35 17.35 3.69
N ALA A 167 8.45 16.59 4.73
CA ALA A 167 7.42 15.65 5.21
C ALA A 167 6.82 16.17 6.50
#